data_0ed8505174202ee1770c81f4c44ef1e8
#
_entry.id   0ed8505174202ee1770c81f4c44ef1e8
#
_cell.length_a   1.000
_cell.length_b   1.000
_cell.length_c   1.000
_cell.angle_alpha   90.00
_cell.angle_beta   90.00
_cell.angle_gamma   90.00
#
_symmetry.space_group_name_H-M   'P 1'
#
loop_
_entity.id
_entity.type
_entity.pdbx_description
1 polymer ?
#
loop_
_entity_poly.entity_id
_entity_poly.type
_entity_poly.pdbx_seq_one_letter_code
_entity_poly.pdbx_strand_id
1 'polypeptide(L)'
;MSETTAMARDEAGAIGPGRLVLVVGPSGAGKDTLLRLAQAACRDDPGIVFPRRIVTRAASADEDNVAVSSDEFRRAREHGEFAVQWEAHGHSYALPCDINDDIRAGRAVVANVSRTVLAALRHAYANVVVVAITAPPDVLAQRLAARARQSDGNIAERLSRSVDDASAQADVTILNAGSAEYHSRQLVRVIKGEGWQE
;
A
#
# COMPACT_ATOMS: atom_id res chain seq x y z
N MET A 1 -19.67 -6.37 9.05
CA MET A 1 -19.06 -7.37 8.15
C MET A 1 -18.52 -6.61 6.96
N SER A 2 -17.19 -6.49 6.88
CA SER A 2 -16.54 -5.74 5.78
C SER A 2 -16.50 -6.66 4.55
N GLU A 3 -17.30 -6.34 3.54
CA GLU A 3 -17.23 -7.05 2.27
C GLU A 3 -15.96 -6.63 1.52
N THR A 4 -14.98 -7.52 1.52
CA THR A 4 -13.82 -7.43 0.64
C THR A 4 -14.20 -8.12 -0.67
N THR A 5 -14.61 -7.35 -1.66
CA THR A 5 -14.89 -7.90 -3.00
C THR A 5 -13.59 -7.98 -3.78
N ALA A 6 -13.07 -9.19 -3.93
CA ALA A 6 -11.97 -9.47 -4.85
C ALA A 6 -12.51 -9.59 -6.28
N MET A 7 -11.79 -9.01 -7.23
CA MET A 7 -12.13 -8.94 -8.64
C MET A 7 -12.01 -10.27 -9.39
N ALA A 8 -12.64 -10.28 -10.56
CA ALA A 8 -12.65 -11.40 -11.51
C ALA A 8 -11.25 -11.88 -11.87
N ARG A 9 -11.05 -13.20 -11.76
CA ARG A 9 -9.94 -13.90 -12.42
C ARG A 9 -10.10 -13.76 -13.93
N ASP A 10 -8.99 -13.55 -14.62
CA ASP A 10 -8.93 -13.97 -16.01
C ASP A 10 -9.19 -15.48 -16.03
N GLU A 11 -9.98 -15.99 -16.95
CA GLU A 11 -10.28 -17.43 -17.11
C GLU A 11 -9.03 -18.31 -17.28
N ALA A 12 -7.84 -17.70 -17.42
CA ALA A 12 -6.54 -18.33 -17.63
C ALA A 12 -5.62 -18.43 -16.38
N GLY A 13 -6.06 -17.99 -15.17
CA GLY A 13 -5.24 -18.07 -13.97
C GLY A 13 -4.89 -16.71 -13.33
N ALA A 14 -3.86 -16.68 -12.45
CA ALA A 14 -3.43 -15.45 -11.78
C ALA A 14 -2.76 -14.47 -12.76
N ILE A 15 -3.02 -13.16 -12.57
CA ILE A 15 -2.50 -12.10 -13.45
C ILE A 15 -0.97 -11.98 -13.30
N GLY A 16 -0.26 -12.05 -14.42
CA GLY A 16 1.21 -11.95 -14.53
C GLY A 16 1.63 -11.51 -15.95
N PRO A 17 2.93 -11.51 -16.28
CA PRO A 17 4.09 -11.94 -15.51
C PRO A 17 4.71 -10.89 -14.60
N GLY A 18 4.25 -9.64 -14.62
CA GLY A 18 4.77 -8.55 -13.80
C GLY A 18 4.69 -8.83 -12.29
N ARG A 19 5.12 -7.87 -11.48
CA ARG A 19 5.20 -8.03 -10.02
C ARG A 19 4.37 -6.99 -9.30
N LEU A 20 3.59 -7.42 -8.31
CA LEU A 20 2.84 -6.55 -7.41
C LEU A 20 3.57 -6.44 -6.06
N VAL A 21 4.14 -5.27 -5.77
CA VAL A 21 4.83 -4.96 -4.52
C VAL A 21 3.87 -4.22 -3.59
N LEU A 22 3.43 -4.89 -2.54
CA LEU A 22 2.45 -4.38 -1.60
C LEU A 22 3.14 -3.87 -0.33
N VAL A 23 3.01 -2.58 -0.06
CA VAL A 23 3.54 -1.97 1.15
C VAL A 23 2.45 -1.92 2.21
N VAL A 24 2.71 -2.51 3.36
CA VAL A 24 1.81 -2.53 4.51
C VAL A 24 2.53 -2.07 5.77
N GLY A 25 1.80 -1.84 6.85
CA GLY A 25 2.37 -1.49 8.15
C GLY A 25 1.51 -0.51 8.93
N PRO A 26 1.83 -0.28 10.21
CA PRO A 26 1.03 0.55 11.10
C PRO A 26 1.02 2.03 10.68
N SER A 27 0.05 2.77 11.19
CA SER A 27 0.03 4.23 11.07
C SER A 27 1.24 4.80 11.81
N GLY A 28 1.93 5.77 11.22
CA GLY A 28 3.15 6.34 11.78
C GLY A 28 4.45 5.60 11.41
N ALA A 29 4.40 4.42 10.77
CA ALA A 29 5.59 3.69 10.34
C ALA A 29 6.41 4.40 9.25
N GLY A 30 5.86 5.44 8.60
CA GLY A 30 6.56 6.21 7.56
C GLY A 30 6.41 5.65 6.15
N LYS A 31 5.39 4.81 5.90
CA LYS A 31 5.12 4.21 4.58
C LYS A 31 5.08 5.24 3.45
N ASP A 32 4.30 6.31 3.62
CA ASP A 32 4.10 7.32 2.58
C ASP A 32 5.41 8.07 2.27
N THR A 33 6.23 8.35 3.29
CA THR A 33 7.57 8.95 3.12
C THR A 33 8.49 8.03 2.33
N LEU A 34 8.57 6.74 2.69
CA LEU A 34 9.44 5.78 1.99
C LEU A 34 8.97 5.54 0.56
N LEU A 35 7.67 5.46 0.34
CA LEU A 35 7.08 5.31 -1.00
C LEU A 35 7.37 6.53 -1.87
N ARG A 36 7.21 7.75 -1.37
CA ARG A 36 7.52 8.98 -2.10
C ARG A 36 9.00 9.07 -2.49
N LEU A 37 9.90 8.68 -1.58
CA LEU A 37 11.34 8.63 -1.87
C LEU A 37 11.67 7.53 -2.89
N ALA A 38 11.06 6.36 -2.78
CA ALA A 38 11.23 5.26 -3.73
C ALA A 38 10.69 5.63 -5.12
N GLN A 39 9.53 6.28 -5.19
CA GLN A 39 8.95 6.79 -6.45
C GLN A 39 9.88 7.81 -7.12
N ALA A 40 10.45 8.73 -6.34
CA ALA A 40 11.43 9.70 -6.87
C ALA A 40 12.69 9.02 -7.41
N ALA A 41 13.17 7.97 -6.73
CA ALA A 41 14.35 7.21 -7.14
C ALA A 41 14.11 6.32 -8.37
N CYS A 42 12.85 5.91 -8.61
CA CYS A 42 12.46 5.07 -9.75
C CYS A 42 11.83 5.87 -10.89
N ARG A 43 11.86 7.22 -10.87
CA ARG A 43 11.16 8.08 -11.82
C ARG A 43 11.47 7.76 -13.28
N ASP A 44 12.72 7.44 -13.57
CA ASP A 44 13.20 7.23 -14.94
C ASP A 44 13.12 5.76 -15.40
N ASP A 45 12.53 4.90 -14.58
CA ASP A 45 12.35 3.48 -14.88
C ASP A 45 10.89 3.20 -15.31
N PRO A 46 10.62 3.05 -16.62
CA PRO A 46 9.27 2.82 -17.13
C PRO A 46 8.71 1.43 -16.75
N GLY A 47 9.56 0.53 -16.26
CA GLY A 47 9.16 -0.78 -15.75
C GLY A 47 8.57 -0.76 -14.34
N ILE A 48 8.55 0.41 -13.67
CA ILE A 48 8.05 0.54 -12.29
C ILE A 48 6.91 1.57 -12.24
N VAL A 49 5.76 1.16 -11.71
CA VAL A 49 4.54 1.98 -11.66
C VAL A 49 4.10 2.16 -10.20
N PHE A 50 3.78 3.40 -9.83
CA PHE A 50 3.19 3.75 -8.55
C PHE A 50 1.77 4.27 -8.79
N PRO A 51 0.73 3.42 -8.73
CA PRO A 51 -0.64 3.83 -8.97
C PRO A 51 -1.15 4.74 -7.86
N ARG A 52 -1.94 5.75 -8.23
CA ARG A 52 -2.64 6.59 -7.27
C ARG A 52 -3.83 5.83 -6.70
N ARG A 53 -3.93 5.76 -5.37
CA ARG A 53 -5.12 5.19 -4.72
C ARG A 53 -6.32 6.11 -4.91
N ILE A 54 -7.48 5.52 -5.09
CA ILE A 54 -8.77 6.23 -5.08
C ILE A 54 -9.31 6.18 -3.65
N VAL A 55 -9.70 7.34 -3.08
CA VAL A 55 -10.09 7.44 -1.67
C VAL A 55 -11.30 8.36 -1.48
N THR A 56 -12.18 8.04 -0.52
CA THR A 56 -13.38 8.85 -0.21
C THR A 56 -13.13 9.89 0.89
N ARG A 57 -11.89 10.22 1.18
CA ARG A 57 -11.54 11.30 2.11
C ARG A 57 -11.01 12.51 1.37
N ALA A 58 -11.01 13.67 2.04
CA ALA A 58 -10.40 14.89 1.49
C ALA A 58 -8.92 14.64 1.13
N ALA A 59 -8.46 15.28 0.07
CA ALA A 59 -7.06 15.22 -0.36
C ALA A 59 -6.14 15.72 0.78
N SER A 60 -5.04 15.02 0.97
CA SER A 60 -3.96 15.41 1.88
C SER A 60 -2.74 15.80 1.08
N ALA A 61 -2.05 16.87 1.48
CA ALA A 61 -0.84 17.33 0.81
C ALA A 61 0.31 16.30 0.86
N ASP A 62 0.27 15.37 1.82
CA ASP A 62 1.32 14.37 2.05
C ASP A 62 1.11 13.06 1.27
N GLU A 63 -0.04 12.87 0.62
CA GLU A 63 -0.38 11.63 -0.07
C GLU A 63 -0.87 11.91 -1.50
N ASP A 64 -0.30 11.22 -2.47
CA ASP A 64 -0.73 11.27 -3.87
C ASP A 64 -1.90 10.31 -4.12
N ASN A 65 -3.10 10.75 -3.73
CA ASN A 65 -4.35 10.01 -3.90
C ASN A 65 -5.30 10.76 -4.83
N VAL A 66 -6.21 10.03 -5.45
CA VAL A 66 -7.39 10.58 -6.14
C VAL A 66 -8.54 10.64 -5.14
N ALA A 67 -8.90 11.85 -4.70
CA ALA A 67 -10.05 12.05 -3.82
C ALA A 67 -11.35 12.05 -4.64
N VAL A 68 -12.32 11.24 -4.22
CA VAL A 68 -13.64 11.13 -4.84
C VAL A 68 -14.72 11.17 -3.76
N SER A 69 -15.95 11.53 -4.14
CA SER A 69 -17.12 11.40 -3.26
C SER A 69 -17.51 9.93 -3.06
N SER A 70 -18.26 9.65 -2.01
CA SER A 70 -18.79 8.29 -1.76
C SER A 70 -19.68 7.80 -2.91
N ASP A 71 -20.40 8.70 -3.57
CA ASP A 71 -21.26 8.36 -4.70
C ASP A 71 -20.46 8.03 -5.97
N GLU A 72 -19.38 8.77 -6.23
CA GLU A 72 -18.44 8.46 -7.32
C GLU A 72 -17.74 7.14 -7.08
N PHE A 73 -17.28 6.90 -5.87
CA PHE A 73 -16.64 5.62 -5.50
C PHE A 73 -17.60 4.44 -5.70
N ARG A 74 -18.86 4.57 -5.27
CA ARG A 74 -19.88 3.53 -5.46
C ARG A 74 -20.10 3.24 -6.94
N ARG A 75 -20.26 4.27 -7.77
CA ARG A 75 -20.44 4.13 -9.24
C ARG A 75 -19.24 3.43 -9.89
N ALA A 76 -18.02 3.86 -9.57
CA ALA A 76 -16.80 3.23 -10.08
C ALA A 76 -16.71 1.74 -9.68
N ARG A 77 -17.11 1.41 -8.46
CA ARG A 77 -17.21 0.02 -7.99
C ARG A 77 -18.22 -0.79 -8.81
N GLU A 78 -19.42 -0.24 -9.05
CA GLU A 78 -20.48 -0.89 -9.83
C GLU A 78 -20.07 -1.12 -11.29
N HIS A 79 -19.22 -0.25 -11.84
CA HIS A 79 -18.65 -0.40 -13.18
C HIS A 79 -17.38 -1.28 -13.24
N GLY A 80 -16.92 -1.84 -12.11
CA GLY A 80 -15.75 -2.71 -12.09
C GLY A 80 -14.41 -1.99 -12.32
N GLU A 81 -14.31 -0.70 -11.99
CA GLU A 81 -13.14 0.13 -12.23
C GLU A 81 -11.99 -0.12 -11.23
N PHE A 82 -12.19 -1.01 -10.25
CA PHE A 82 -11.22 -1.28 -9.20
C PHE A 82 -10.62 -2.70 -9.30
N ALA A 83 -9.30 -2.80 -9.22
CA ALA A 83 -8.59 -4.06 -9.07
C ALA A 83 -8.77 -4.64 -7.65
N VAL A 84 -8.87 -3.78 -6.65
CA VAL A 84 -9.15 -4.15 -5.25
C VAL A 84 -9.68 -2.93 -4.51
N GLN A 85 -10.52 -3.16 -3.51
CA GLN A 85 -11.04 -2.11 -2.63
C GLN A 85 -11.06 -2.59 -1.17
N TRP A 86 -11.00 -1.63 -0.24
CA TRP A 86 -11.10 -1.89 1.21
C TRP A 86 -11.62 -0.66 1.95
N GLU A 87 -12.06 -0.90 3.18
CA GLU A 87 -12.44 0.15 4.10
C GLU A 87 -11.42 0.27 5.24
N ALA A 88 -11.08 1.49 5.63
CA ALA A 88 -10.26 1.78 6.78
C ALA A 88 -10.58 3.17 7.34
N HIS A 89 -10.67 3.27 8.66
CA HIS A 89 -10.91 4.54 9.37
C HIS A 89 -12.14 5.33 8.86
N GLY A 90 -13.22 4.62 8.52
CA GLY A 90 -14.45 5.25 8.03
C GLY A 90 -14.39 5.77 6.58
N HIS A 91 -13.38 5.41 5.82
CA HIS A 91 -13.21 5.77 4.41
C HIS A 91 -13.02 4.54 3.54
N SER A 92 -13.42 4.65 2.28
CA SER A 92 -13.21 3.62 1.26
C SER A 92 -11.95 3.95 0.45
N TYR A 93 -11.22 2.91 0.08
CA TYR A 93 -9.98 2.97 -0.68
C TYR A 93 -10.02 1.94 -1.80
N ALA A 94 -9.40 2.25 -2.94
CA ALA A 94 -9.25 1.30 -4.03
C ALA A 94 -7.93 1.49 -4.79
N LEU A 95 -7.50 0.44 -5.48
CA LEU A 95 -6.56 0.53 -6.59
C LEU A 95 -7.34 0.43 -7.90
N PRO A 96 -7.02 1.25 -8.91
CA PRO A 96 -7.68 1.20 -10.20
C PRO A 96 -7.36 -0.10 -10.95
N CYS A 97 -8.26 -0.54 -11.83
CA CYS A 97 -8.07 -1.77 -12.62
C CYS A 97 -6.92 -1.69 -13.63
N ASP A 98 -6.46 -0.48 -13.98
CA ASP A 98 -5.34 -0.25 -14.92
C ASP A 98 -4.04 -0.94 -14.47
N ILE A 99 -3.88 -1.20 -13.15
CA ILE A 99 -2.74 -1.98 -12.64
C ILE A 99 -2.66 -3.38 -13.24
N ASN A 100 -3.78 -3.94 -13.69
CA ASN A 100 -3.80 -5.26 -14.33
C ASN A 100 -3.04 -5.24 -15.65
N ASP A 101 -3.18 -4.17 -16.43
CA ASP A 101 -2.48 -4.01 -17.71
C ASP A 101 -0.99 -3.76 -17.49
N ASP A 102 -0.63 -3.01 -16.44
CA ASP A 102 0.75 -2.85 -16.02
C ASP A 102 1.40 -4.19 -15.67
N ILE A 103 0.73 -5.02 -14.88
CA ILE A 103 1.21 -6.35 -14.50
C ILE A 103 1.28 -7.28 -15.72
N ARG A 104 0.29 -7.27 -16.62
CA ARG A 104 0.32 -8.05 -17.89
C ARG A 104 1.47 -7.62 -18.79
N ALA A 105 1.82 -6.33 -18.78
CA ALA A 105 2.97 -5.80 -19.52
C ALA A 105 4.33 -6.14 -18.88
N GLY A 106 4.37 -6.90 -17.79
CA GLY A 106 5.60 -7.31 -17.10
C GLY A 106 6.17 -6.25 -16.15
N ARG A 107 5.43 -5.16 -15.88
CA ARG A 107 5.88 -4.07 -15.00
C ARG A 107 5.77 -4.44 -13.53
N ALA A 108 6.55 -3.76 -12.68
CA ALA A 108 6.43 -3.80 -11.23
C ALA A 108 5.46 -2.70 -10.77
N VAL A 109 4.35 -3.07 -10.14
CA VAL A 109 3.38 -2.14 -9.57
C VAL A 109 3.58 -2.07 -8.07
N VAL A 110 3.75 -0.86 -7.52
CA VAL A 110 4.05 -0.62 -6.10
C VAL A 110 2.90 0.12 -5.44
N ALA A 111 2.24 -0.47 -4.45
CA ALA A 111 1.06 0.13 -3.83
C ALA A 111 1.04 -0.02 -2.30
N ASN A 112 0.59 1.04 -1.60
CA ASN A 112 0.27 1.01 -0.17
C ASN A 112 -1.17 0.52 0.00
N VAL A 113 -1.36 -0.61 0.67
CA VAL A 113 -2.67 -1.24 0.85
C VAL A 113 -2.94 -1.60 2.32
N SER A 114 -4.21 -1.92 2.62
CA SER A 114 -4.56 -2.56 3.89
C SER A 114 -4.14 -4.03 3.89
N ARG A 115 -3.76 -4.54 5.06
CA ARG A 115 -3.50 -5.97 5.27
C ARG A 115 -4.71 -6.85 4.96
N THR A 116 -5.90 -6.32 5.10
CA THR A 116 -7.17 -7.04 4.86
C THR A 116 -7.33 -7.55 3.44
N VAL A 117 -6.62 -6.94 2.46
CA VAL A 117 -6.70 -7.32 1.05
C VAL A 117 -5.55 -8.21 0.56
N LEU A 118 -4.55 -8.50 1.41
CA LEU A 118 -3.37 -9.26 1.01
C LEU A 118 -3.70 -10.65 0.47
N ALA A 119 -4.57 -11.39 1.15
CA ALA A 119 -4.97 -12.73 0.72
C ALA A 119 -5.65 -12.71 -0.66
N ALA A 120 -6.53 -11.74 -0.90
CA ALA A 120 -7.21 -11.56 -2.18
C ALA A 120 -6.21 -11.23 -3.30
N LEU A 121 -5.27 -10.32 -3.04
CA LEU A 121 -4.25 -9.92 -4.00
C LEU A 121 -3.26 -11.06 -4.30
N ARG A 122 -2.81 -11.82 -3.30
CA ARG A 122 -1.97 -13.01 -3.50
C ARG A 122 -2.68 -14.10 -4.31
N HIS A 123 -4.01 -14.13 -4.26
CA HIS A 123 -4.80 -15.06 -5.05
C HIS A 123 -4.99 -14.58 -6.51
N ALA A 124 -5.12 -13.27 -6.73
CA ALA A 124 -5.39 -12.66 -8.03
C ALA A 124 -4.14 -12.49 -8.90
N TYR A 125 -2.97 -12.32 -8.31
CA TYR A 125 -1.72 -12.02 -9.03
C TYR A 125 -0.67 -13.12 -8.82
N ALA A 126 0.04 -13.45 -9.90
CA ALA A 126 1.03 -14.53 -9.91
C ALA A 126 2.28 -14.21 -9.06
N ASN A 127 2.73 -12.96 -9.07
CA ASN A 127 3.96 -12.52 -8.43
C ASN A 127 3.66 -11.37 -7.45
N VAL A 128 3.45 -11.69 -6.18
CA VAL A 128 3.17 -10.71 -5.12
C VAL A 128 4.30 -10.72 -4.10
N VAL A 129 4.83 -9.55 -3.79
CA VAL A 129 5.80 -9.31 -2.72
C VAL A 129 5.19 -8.37 -1.70
N VAL A 130 5.09 -8.79 -0.45
CA VAL A 130 4.57 -7.98 0.65
C VAL A 130 5.72 -7.42 1.48
N VAL A 131 5.84 -6.10 1.53
CA VAL A 131 6.83 -5.37 2.33
C VAL A 131 6.14 -4.75 3.54
N ALA A 132 6.46 -5.24 4.73
CA ALA A 132 6.02 -4.61 5.97
C ALA A 132 7.00 -3.49 6.34
N ILE A 133 6.50 -2.25 6.44
CA ILE A 133 7.24 -1.13 7.03
C ILE A 133 6.76 -0.97 8.47
N THR A 134 7.69 -1.10 9.40
CA THR A 134 7.44 -0.96 10.85
C THR A 134 8.41 0.05 11.46
N ALA A 135 8.20 0.41 12.72
CA ALA A 135 9.13 1.21 13.51
C ALA A 135 9.02 0.80 14.99
N PRO A 136 10.03 1.08 15.84
CA PRO A 136 9.94 0.82 17.26
C PRO A 136 8.71 1.49 17.88
N PRO A 137 8.10 0.89 18.93
CA PRO A 137 6.85 1.39 19.52
C PRO A 137 6.93 2.85 20.03
N ASP A 138 8.06 3.25 20.58
CA ASP A 138 8.33 4.61 21.03
C ASP A 138 8.37 5.60 19.86
N VAL A 139 8.98 5.22 18.74
CA VAL A 139 9.01 6.02 17.50
C VAL A 139 7.62 6.16 16.90
N LEU A 140 6.83 5.07 16.88
CA LEU A 140 5.44 5.10 16.43
C LEU A 140 4.61 6.05 17.30
N ALA A 141 4.73 5.94 18.63
CA ALA A 141 4.03 6.79 19.57
C ALA A 141 4.37 8.28 19.38
N GLN A 142 5.65 8.62 19.22
CA GLN A 142 6.11 9.99 18.98
C GLN A 142 5.54 10.55 17.66
N ARG A 143 5.61 9.77 16.56
CA ARG A 143 5.10 10.19 15.25
C ARG A 143 3.58 10.35 15.23
N LEU A 144 2.85 9.49 15.95
CA LEU A 144 1.39 9.61 16.10
C LEU A 144 1.01 10.82 16.95
N ALA A 145 1.72 11.09 18.06
CA ALA A 145 1.48 12.25 18.89
C ALA A 145 1.75 13.58 18.14
N ALA A 146 2.76 13.62 17.28
CA ALA A 146 3.04 14.78 16.44
C ALA A 146 1.92 15.04 15.41
N ARG A 147 1.33 13.98 14.84
CA ARG A 147 0.18 14.07 13.92
C ARG A 147 -1.13 14.42 14.63
N ALA A 148 -1.35 13.94 15.86
CA ALA A 148 -2.58 14.21 16.62
C ALA A 148 -2.75 15.68 17.00
N ARG A 149 -1.66 16.45 17.05
CA ARG A 149 -1.74 17.92 17.21
C ARG A 149 -2.35 18.62 15.99
N GLN A 150 -2.53 17.89 14.88
CA GLN A 150 -3.11 18.41 13.63
C GLN A 150 -4.47 17.81 13.31
N SER A 151 -4.93 16.75 14.01
CA SER A 151 -6.24 16.12 13.80
C SER A 151 -6.69 15.39 15.06
N ASP A 152 -7.85 15.76 15.60
CA ASP A 152 -8.51 15.09 16.73
C ASP A 152 -8.88 13.65 16.37
N GLY A 153 -8.11 12.66 16.84
CA GLY A 153 -8.37 11.24 16.61
C GLY A 153 -7.73 10.33 17.65
N ASN A 154 -8.43 9.30 18.07
CA ASN A 154 -8.12 8.40 19.18
C ASN A 154 -6.81 7.61 18.97
N ILE A 155 -5.71 8.08 19.57
CA ILE A 155 -4.34 7.56 19.43
C ILE A 155 -4.21 6.15 20.02
N ALA A 156 -4.91 5.84 21.13
CA ALA A 156 -4.80 4.56 21.81
C ALA A 156 -5.32 3.37 20.99
N GLU A 157 -6.39 3.55 20.24
CA GLU A 157 -6.95 2.52 19.34
C GLU A 157 -6.05 2.24 18.12
N ARG A 158 -5.26 3.23 17.71
CA ARG A 158 -4.33 3.12 16.58
C ARG A 158 -3.04 2.40 16.94
N LEU A 159 -2.64 2.45 18.21
CA LEU A 159 -1.46 1.76 18.74
C LEU A 159 -1.70 0.27 19.01
N SER A 160 -2.89 -0.11 19.50
CA SER A 160 -3.16 -1.50 19.93
C SER A 160 -3.32 -2.51 18.78
N ARG A 161 -3.62 -2.04 17.57
CA ARG A 161 -3.81 -2.93 16.39
C ARG A 161 -2.55 -3.14 15.55
N SER A 162 -1.39 -2.65 15.98
CA SER A 162 -0.39 -2.31 14.98
C SER A 162 0.86 -3.17 14.88
N VAL A 163 1.26 -3.92 15.89
CA VAL A 163 2.65 -4.44 15.88
C VAL A 163 2.76 -5.92 15.52
N ASP A 164 1.91 -6.79 16.02
CA ASP A 164 2.15 -8.24 15.92
C ASP A 164 1.70 -8.89 14.61
N ASP A 165 0.74 -8.29 13.91
CA ASP A 165 0.08 -8.94 12.76
C ASP A 165 0.66 -8.53 11.38
N ALA A 166 1.43 -7.44 11.32
CA ALA A 166 1.99 -6.94 10.05
C ALA A 166 3.13 -7.79 9.53
N SER A 167 3.92 -8.37 10.42
CA SER A 167 5.10 -9.18 10.08
C SER A 167 4.75 -10.60 9.66
N ALA A 168 3.62 -11.13 10.13
CA ALA A 168 3.26 -12.54 9.92
C ALA A 168 2.92 -12.90 8.45
N GLN A 169 2.60 -11.92 7.60
CA GLN A 169 2.26 -12.13 6.19
C GLN A 169 3.23 -11.43 5.22
N ALA A 170 4.30 -10.81 5.74
CA ALA A 170 5.27 -10.08 4.94
C ALA A 170 6.40 -11.00 4.44
N ASP A 171 6.79 -10.80 3.17
CA ASP A 171 7.96 -11.45 2.59
C ASP A 171 9.25 -10.70 3.00
N VAL A 172 9.13 -9.38 3.23
CA VAL A 172 10.24 -8.50 3.66
C VAL A 172 9.75 -7.55 4.74
N THR A 173 10.56 -7.32 5.77
CA THR A 173 10.28 -6.32 6.80
C THR A 173 11.36 -5.24 6.82
N ILE A 174 10.95 -3.97 6.74
CA ILE A 174 11.82 -2.79 6.84
C ILE A 174 11.53 -2.10 8.17
N LEU A 175 12.50 -2.11 9.08
CA LEU A 175 12.43 -1.39 10.37
C LEU A 175 12.87 0.06 10.17
N ASN A 176 11.90 0.97 10.01
CA ASN A 176 12.12 2.39 9.76
C ASN A 176 12.41 3.17 11.06
N ALA A 177 13.60 2.93 11.64
CA ALA A 177 14.04 3.51 12.91
C ALA A 177 15.10 4.63 12.76
N GLY A 178 15.49 4.97 11.52
CA GLY A 178 16.58 5.93 11.27
C GLY A 178 16.32 6.80 10.05
N SER A 179 17.34 6.91 9.16
CA SER A 179 17.25 7.71 7.94
C SER A 179 16.21 7.15 6.97
N ALA A 180 15.27 7.97 6.58
CA ALA A 180 14.26 7.60 5.59
C ALA A 180 14.88 7.29 4.22
N GLU A 181 15.97 7.97 3.87
CA GLU A 181 16.72 7.74 2.63
C GLU A 181 17.38 6.36 2.62
N TYR A 182 17.91 5.91 3.75
CA TYR A 182 18.48 4.56 3.88
C TYR A 182 17.39 3.49 3.68
N HIS A 183 16.28 3.62 4.39
CA HIS A 183 15.19 2.64 4.30
C HIS A 183 14.43 2.70 2.97
N SER A 184 14.37 3.87 2.33
CA SER A 184 13.81 3.96 0.97
C SER A 184 14.68 3.23 -0.07
N ARG A 185 16.02 3.26 0.06
CA ARG A 185 16.92 2.46 -0.79
C ARG A 185 16.69 0.97 -0.60
N GLN A 186 16.41 0.50 0.63
CA GLN A 186 16.04 -0.89 0.87
C GLN A 186 14.74 -1.23 0.12
N LEU A 187 13.72 -0.36 0.21
CA LEU A 187 12.47 -0.55 -0.52
C LEU A 187 12.69 -0.59 -2.04
N VAL A 188 13.52 0.30 -2.59
CA VAL A 188 13.87 0.33 -4.02
C VAL A 188 14.51 -0.99 -4.47
N ARG A 189 15.42 -1.57 -3.69
CA ARG A 189 16.04 -2.88 -4.01
C ARG A 189 14.97 -3.98 -4.10
N VAL A 190 14.01 -4.02 -3.17
CA VAL A 190 12.89 -4.96 -3.23
C VAL A 190 12.03 -4.72 -4.46
N ILE A 191 11.69 -3.47 -4.78
CA ILE A 191 10.91 -3.10 -5.97
C ILE A 191 11.60 -3.59 -7.24
N LYS A 192 12.92 -3.41 -7.35
CA LYS A 192 13.71 -3.85 -8.52
C LYS A 192 13.95 -5.37 -8.56
N GLY A 193 13.63 -6.09 -7.49
CA GLY A 193 13.90 -7.53 -7.39
C GLY A 193 15.39 -7.86 -7.20
N GLU A 194 16.15 -6.88 -6.74
CA GLU A 194 17.51 -7.08 -6.32
C GLU A 194 17.51 -7.87 -5.00
N GLY A 195 18.27 -8.97 -4.92
CA GLY A 195 18.29 -9.84 -3.74
C GLY A 195 18.59 -9.06 -2.46
N TRP A 196 17.87 -9.40 -1.40
CA TRP A 196 18.14 -8.89 -0.06
C TRP A 196 19.48 -9.49 0.43
N GLN A 197 20.51 -8.68 0.52
CA GLN A 197 21.72 -9.00 1.29
C GLN A 197 21.62 -8.18 2.58
N GLU A 198 21.62 -8.89 3.72
CA GLU A 198 21.69 -8.29 5.05
C GLU A 198 22.95 -7.43 5.23
#